data_4fd61100584d41a24a7d3a64954c5642
#
_entry.id   4fd61100584d41a24a7d3a64954c5642
#
_cell.length_a   1.000
_cell.length_b   1.000
_cell.length_c   1.000
_cell.angle_alpha   90.00
_cell.angle_beta   90.00
_cell.angle_gamma   90.00
#
_symmetry.space_group_name_H-M   'P 1'
#
loop_
_entity.id
_entity.type
_entity.pdbx_description
1 polymer ?
#
loop_
_entity_poly.entity_id
_entity_poly.type
_entity_poly.pdbx_seq_one_letter_code
_entity_poly.pdbx_strand_id
1 'polypeptide(L)' 'MARIINQNISIGENLRRLRIRAGLTQEQAAARVQVKGIPMSREIISQMERGAHNINVSVLIAMKEIYKASFDEFFEDLK' A
#
# COMPACT_ATOMS: atom_id res chain seq x y z
N MET A 1 6.94 28.57 0.82
CA MET A 1 6.93 27.85 0.83
C MET A 1 6.65 26.96 1.00
N ALA A 2 6.27 26.65 1.11
CA ALA A 2 6.04 25.88 1.46
C ALA A 2 6.16 24.75 1.31
N ARG A 3 6.50 24.48 1.24
CA ARG A 3 6.63 23.61 1.21
C ARG A 3 6.67 22.57 1.32
N ILE A 4 6.85 22.27 1.06
CA ILE A 4 7.17 21.16 1.27
C ILE A 4 6.65 20.25 2.10
N ILE A 5 6.03 20.44 2.70
CA ILE A 5 5.40 19.86 3.74
C ILE A 5 4.76 18.58 3.52
N ASN A 6 4.15 18.32 2.43
CA ASN A 6 3.44 17.10 2.11
C ASN A 6 4.31 15.89 1.99
N GLN A 7 5.58 16.09 2.16
CA GLN A 7 6.50 14.98 2.07
C GLN A 7 6.21 13.89 3.08
N ASN A 8 5.51 14.23 4.16
CA ASN A 8 5.24 13.27 5.20
C ASN A 8 3.88 12.60 5.07
N ILE A 9 3.11 12.97 4.07
CA ILE A 9 1.82 12.35 3.85
C ILE A 9 2.04 11.01 3.19
N SER A 10 1.42 9.98 3.76
CA SER A 10 1.62 8.62 3.30
C SER A 10 0.31 7.87 3.41
N ILE A 11 0.09 6.96 2.48
CA ILE A 11 -1.04 6.06 2.54
C ILE A 11 -0.67 4.76 3.25
N GLY A 12 0.51 4.71 3.87
CA GLY A 12 1.02 3.47 4.44
C GLY A 12 0.13 2.85 5.49
N GLU A 13 -0.43 3.65 6.39
CA GLU A 13 -1.33 3.12 7.41
C GLU A 13 -2.60 2.56 6.79
N ASN A 14 -3.10 3.22 5.76
CA ASN A 14 -4.28 2.72 5.07
C ASN A 14 -3.98 1.39 4.37
N LEU A 15 -2.81 1.26 3.76
CA LEU A 15 -2.40 -0.01 3.17
C LEU A 15 -2.40 -1.11 4.21
N ARG A 16 -1.84 -0.85 5.37
CA ARG A 16 -1.78 -1.84 6.43
C ARG A 16 -3.17 -2.22 6.90
N ARG A 17 -4.01 -1.23 7.15
CA ARG A 17 -5.37 -1.50 7.61
C ARG A 17 -6.14 -2.35 6.60
N LEU A 18 -6.02 -2.01 5.32
CA LEU A 18 -6.74 -2.74 4.28
C LEU A 18 -6.21 -4.16 4.13
N ARG A 19 -4.90 -4.34 4.28
CA ARG A 19 -4.31 -5.67 4.26
C ARG A 19 -4.84 -6.53 5.39
N ILE A 20 -4.88 -5.97 6.60
CA ILE A 20 -5.36 -6.70 7.77
C ILE A 20 -6.83 -7.01 7.62
N ARG A 21 -7.62 -6.07 7.11
CA ARG A 21 -9.05 -6.30 6.86
C ARG A 21 -9.24 -7.46 5.87
N ALA A 22 -8.34 -7.58 4.90
CA ALA A 22 -8.41 -8.66 3.93
C ALA A 22 -7.92 -9.99 4.49
N GLY A 23 -7.41 -10.00 5.71
CA GLY A 23 -6.97 -11.23 6.37
C GLY A 23 -5.62 -11.72 5.89
N LEU A 24 -4.77 -10.85 5.38
CA LEU A 24 -3.49 -11.25 4.80
C LEU A 24 -2.33 -10.77 5.65
N THR A 25 -1.31 -11.63 5.78
CA THR A 25 0.00 -11.22 6.28
C THR A 25 0.73 -10.44 5.19
N GLN A 26 1.80 -9.77 5.57
CA GLN A 26 2.63 -9.07 4.58
C GLN A 26 3.18 -10.05 3.55
N GLU A 27 3.58 -11.22 3.98
CA GLU A 27 4.12 -12.23 3.09
C GLU A 27 3.07 -12.72 2.10
N GLN A 28 1.85 -12.95 2.59
CA GLN A 28 0.76 -13.38 1.73
C GLN A 28 0.39 -12.30 0.72
N ALA A 29 0.38 -11.05 1.16
CA ALA A 29 0.09 -9.93 0.26
C ALA A 29 1.15 -9.84 -0.84
N ALA A 30 2.43 -9.99 -0.47
CA ALA A 30 3.49 -9.96 -1.46
C ALA A 30 3.33 -11.08 -2.48
N ALA A 31 2.98 -12.28 -2.02
CA ALA A 31 2.79 -13.41 -2.92
C ALA A 31 1.65 -13.14 -3.91
N ARG A 32 0.58 -12.51 -3.46
CA ARG A 32 -0.54 -12.20 -4.34
C ARG A 32 -0.19 -11.15 -5.38
N VAL A 33 0.63 -10.18 -5.00
CA VAL A 33 1.11 -9.18 -5.96
C VAL A 33 1.98 -9.85 -7.01
N GLN A 34 2.83 -10.79 -6.59
CA GLN A 34 3.68 -11.53 -7.54
C GLN A 34 2.87 -12.33 -8.54
N VAL A 35 1.75 -12.89 -8.12
CA VAL A 35 0.88 -13.65 -9.02
C VAL A 35 0.35 -12.75 -10.14
N LYS A 36 0.23 -11.46 -9.89
CA LYS A 36 -0.19 -10.50 -10.91
C LYS A 36 0.95 -10.06 -11.82
N GLY A 37 2.13 -10.66 -11.66
CA GLY A 37 3.27 -10.35 -12.52
C GLY A 37 4.11 -9.18 -12.07
N ILE A 38 3.92 -8.72 -10.83
CA ILE A 38 4.68 -7.57 -10.32
C ILE A 38 5.66 -8.07 -9.28
N PRO A 39 6.97 -7.79 -9.44
CA PRO A 39 7.95 -8.17 -8.42
C PRO A 39 7.61 -7.50 -7.10
N MET A 40 7.63 -8.29 -6.03
CA MET A 40 7.27 -7.79 -4.72
C MET A 40 7.87 -8.68 -3.66
N SER A 41 8.16 -8.09 -2.48
CA SER A 41 8.66 -8.84 -1.35
C SER A 41 7.96 -8.35 -0.09
N ARG A 42 8.04 -9.18 0.96
CA ARG A 42 7.50 -8.79 2.26
C ARG A 42 8.17 -7.52 2.76
N GLU A 43 9.46 -7.39 2.54
CA GLU A 43 10.20 -6.20 2.97
C GLU A 43 9.68 -4.94 2.30
N ILE A 44 9.37 -5.02 1.02
CA ILE A 44 8.85 -3.86 0.30
C ILE A 44 7.45 -3.52 0.81
N ILE A 45 6.61 -4.52 1.04
CA ILE A 45 5.29 -4.29 1.63
C ILE A 45 5.44 -3.57 2.97
N SER A 46 6.36 -4.07 3.81
CA SER A 46 6.60 -3.46 5.12
C SER A 46 7.02 -2.01 4.99
N GLN A 47 7.93 -1.71 4.07
CA GLN A 47 8.40 -0.35 3.88
C GLN A 47 7.30 0.57 3.36
N MET A 48 6.46 0.07 2.47
CA MET A 48 5.33 0.86 1.97
C MET A 48 4.36 1.19 3.09
N GLU A 49 4.11 0.23 3.97
CA GLU A 49 3.19 0.46 5.08
C GLU A 49 3.75 1.43 6.11
N ARG A 50 5.07 1.56 6.19
CA ARG A 50 5.70 2.54 7.06
C ARG A 50 5.92 3.89 6.38
N GLY A 51 5.54 4.01 5.11
CA GLY A 51 5.74 5.25 4.37
C GLY A 51 7.16 5.45 3.88
N ALA A 52 7.97 4.40 3.88
CA ALA A 52 9.39 4.50 3.54
C ALA A 52 9.71 4.03 2.13
N HIS A 53 8.72 3.76 1.32
CA HIS A 53 8.93 3.26 -0.04
C HIS A 53 7.87 3.84 -0.95
N ASN A 54 8.27 4.22 -2.14
CA ASN A 54 7.33 4.72 -3.14
C ASN A 54 6.38 3.62 -3.59
N ILE A 55 5.17 4.02 -3.92
CA ILE A 55 4.14 3.11 -4.40
C ILE A 55 3.75 3.58 -5.79
N ASN A 56 4.02 2.75 -6.79
CA ASN A 56 3.61 3.12 -8.14
C ASN A 56 2.16 2.69 -8.39
N VAL A 57 1.61 3.21 -9.48
CA VAL A 57 0.19 3.01 -9.78
C VAL A 57 -0.12 1.55 -10.02
N SER A 58 0.78 0.82 -10.66
CA SER A 58 0.54 -0.61 -10.92
C SER A 58 0.37 -1.40 -9.64
N VAL A 59 1.21 -1.10 -8.63
CA VAL A 59 1.12 -1.77 -7.34
C VAL A 59 -0.17 -1.37 -6.64
N LEU A 60 -0.54 -0.09 -6.70
CA LEU A 60 -1.76 0.38 -6.07
C LEU A 60 -2.99 -0.32 -6.65
N ILE A 61 -3.05 -0.45 -7.97
CA ILE A 61 -4.16 -1.13 -8.62
C ILE A 61 -4.20 -2.61 -8.21
N ALA A 62 -3.03 -3.25 -8.15
CA ALA A 62 -2.96 -4.64 -7.72
C ALA A 62 -3.49 -4.81 -6.29
N MET A 63 -3.07 -3.92 -5.40
CA MET A 63 -3.50 -3.99 -4.01
C MET A 63 -4.99 -3.71 -3.87
N LYS A 64 -5.52 -2.78 -4.68
CA LYS A 64 -6.96 -2.52 -4.69
C LYS A 64 -7.73 -3.80 -4.95
N GLU A 65 -7.30 -4.57 -5.94
CA GLU A 65 -7.98 -5.81 -6.29
C GLU A 65 -7.79 -6.87 -5.21
N ILE A 66 -6.56 -7.01 -4.72
CA ILE A 66 -6.23 -8.03 -3.74
C ILE A 66 -6.96 -7.79 -2.43
N TYR A 67 -6.98 -6.53 -1.97
CA TYR A 67 -7.61 -6.16 -0.70
C TYR A 67 -9.10 -5.90 -0.84
N LYS A 68 -9.63 -5.92 -2.07
CA LYS A 68 -11.05 -5.66 -2.35
C LYS A 68 -11.47 -4.33 -1.75
N ALA A 69 -10.67 -3.32 -2.03
CA ALA A 69 -10.87 -1.98 -1.53
C ALA A 69 -11.20 -1.03 -2.67
N SER A 70 -11.78 0.12 -2.32
CA SER A 70 -11.93 1.21 -3.28
C SER A 70 -10.70 2.10 -3.23
N PHE A 71 -10.48 2.86 -4.28
CA PHE A 71 -9.37 3.82 -4.26
C PHE A 71 -9.53 4.83 -3.13
N ASP A 72 -10.77 5.24 -2.85
CA ASP A 72 -11.01 6.20 -1.77
C ASP A 72 -10.49 5.68 -0.44
N GLU A 73 -10.60 4.39 -0.20
CA GLU A 73 -10.16 3.83 1.08
C GLU A 73 -8.65 3.94 1.27
N PHE A 74 -7.89 3.97 0.19
CA PHE A 74 -6.43 4.14 0.30
C PHE A 74 -6.06 5.54 0.75
N PHE A 75 -6.94 6.51 0.56
CA PHE A 75 -6.63 7.90 0.82
C PHE A 75 -7.43 8.49 1.97
N GLU A 76 -8.09 7.65 2.76
CA GLU A 76 -8.87 8.12 3.90
C GLU A 76 -7.98 8.74 4.96
N ASP A 77 -8.48 9.82 5.55
CA ASP A 77 -7.86 10.46 6.72
C ASP A 77 -6.45 10.98 6.48
N LEU A 78 -6.12 11.28 5.25
CA LEU A 78 -4.84 11.92 4.97
C LEU A 78 -4.90 13.38 5.34
N LYS A 79 -3.86 13.87 5.97
CA LYS A 79 -3.79 15.27 6.42
C LYS A 79 -2.76 16.05 5.65
#